data_144a75c66f6506660fe1c3c604f16541
#
_entry.id   144a75c66f6506660fe1c3c604f16541
#
_cell.length_a   1.000
_cell.length_b   1.000
_cell.length_c   1.000
_cell.angle_alpha   90.00
_cell.angle_beta   90.00
_cell.angle_gamma   90.00
#
_symmetry.space_group_name_H-M   'P 1'
#
loop_
_entity.id
_entity.type
_entity.pdbx_description
1 polymer ?
#
loop_
_entity_poly.entity_id
_entity_poly.type
_entity_poly.pdbx_seq_one_letter_code
_entity_poly.pdbx_strand_id
1 'polypeptide(L)'
;MKRLDNYINGKIVVGKSNKYLPVDDPSKGEIISEVLLSNLNDYNSLVDSSEKAFESWSEITPLKRARIISKFKENIEKDLDNIAKLASIEH
;
A
#
# COMPACT_ATOMS: atom_id res chain seq x y z
N MET A 1 -17.46 5.26 -6.09
CA MET A 1 -16.72 5.02 -4.83
C MET A 1 -15.45 4.20 -5.13
N LYS A 2 -14.31 4.64 -4.61
CA LYS A 2 -13.04 3.99 -4.87
C LYS A 2 -12.82 2.80 -3.93
N ARG A 3 -12.42 1.66 -4.48
CA ARG A 3 -12.00 0.49 -3.70
C ARG A 3 -10.50 0.49 -3.52
N LEU A 4 -10.06 0.24 -2.29
CA LEU A 4 -8.65 0.14 -1.94
C LEU A 4 -8.30 -1.32 -1.69
N ASP A 5 -7.76 -1.95 -2.71
CA ASP A 5 -7.26 -3.31 -2.64
C ASP A 5 -5.78 -3.36 -2.23
N ASN A 6 -5.22 -4.55 -2.11
CA ASN A 6 -3.82 -4.72 -1.75
C ASN A 6 -2.89 -4.34 -2.90
N TYR A 7 -1.72 -3.82 -2.55
CA TYR A 7 -0.64 -3.56 -3.48
C TYR A 7 0.46 -4.58 -3.26
N ILE A 8 0.61 -5.51 -4.20
CA ILE A 8 1.54 -6.64 -4.07
C ILE A 8 2.33 -6.79 -5.37
N ASN A 9 3.63 -6.96 -5.25
CA ASN A 9 4.52 -7.16 -6.39
C ASN A 9 4.37 -6.07 -7.46
N GLY A 10 4.33 -4.81 -7.03
CA GLY A 10 4.29 -3.67 -7.94
C GLY A 10 2.94 -3.41 -8.62
N LYS A 11 1.88 -4.03 -8.18
CA LYS A 11 0.55 -3.85 -8.79
C LYS A 11 -0.58 -4.01 -7.79
N ILE A 12 -1.73 -3.45 -8.14
CA ILE A 12 -2.95 -3.62 -7.34
C ILE A 12 -3.52 -5.00 -7.60
N VAL A 13 -3.79 -5.74 -6.52
CA VAL A 13 -4.33 -7.10 -6.57
C VAL A 13 -5.69 -7.11 -5.89
N VAL A 14 -6.72 -7.50 -6.65
CA VAL A 14 -8.08 -7.61 -6.11
C VAL A 14 -8.11 -8.67 -5.00
N GLY A 15 -8.73 -8.31 -3.88
CA GLY A 15 -8.79 -9.18 -2.72
C GLY A 15 -9.65 -10.42 -2.94
N LYS A 16 -9.25 -11.52 -2.30
CA LYS A 16 -9.96 -12.79 -2.38
C LYS A 16 -11.10 -12.90 -1.38
N SER A 17 -11.10 -12.05 -0.36
CA SER A 17 -12.13 -12.07 0.69
C SER A 17 -13.47 -11.53 0.21
N ASN A 18 -13.49 -10.64 -0.77
CA ASN A 18 -14.67 -9.89 -1.22
C ASN A 18 -15.34 -9.08 -0.12
N LYS A 19 -14.64 -8.80 0.96
CA LYS A 19 -15.16 -8.03 2.09
C LYS A 19 -14.43 -6.71 2.19
N TYR A 20 -15.19 -5.60 2.29
CA TYR A 20 -14.65 -4.24 2.35
C TYR A 20 -15.25 -3.50 3.53
N LEU A 21 -14.47 -2.58 4.08
CA LEU A 21 -14.89 -1.67 5.14
C LEU A 21 -14.97 -0.27 4.59
N PRO A 22 -16.05 0.49 4.86
CA PRO A 22 -16.14 1.86 4.36
C PRO A 22 -15.12 2.78 5.06
N VAL A 23 -14.59 3.73 4.28
CA VAL A 23 -13.72 4.82 4.76
C VAL A 23 -14.50 6.10 4.56
N ASP A 24 -14.68 6.87 5.60
CA ASP A 24 -15.45 8.11 5.56
C ASP A 24 -14.58 9.35 5.76
N ASP A 25 -15.10 10.48 5.29
CA ASP A 25 -14.55 11.80 5.56
C ASP A 25 -15.31 12.35 6.79
N PRO A 26 -14.68 12.40 7.98
CA PRO A 26 -15.37 12.82 9.20
C PRO A 26 -15.90 14.26 9.14
N SER A 27 -15.24 15.12 8.37
CA SER A 27 -15.65 16.52 8.26
C SER A 27 -16.94 16.71 7.47
N LYS A 28 -17.22 15.80 6.54
CA LYS A 28 -18.42 15.84 5.69
C LYS A 28 -19.45 14.78 6.05
N GLY A 29 -19.05 13.74 6.78
CA GLY A 29 -19.91 12.63 7.09
C GLY A 29 -20.22 11.75 5.87
N GLU A 30 -19.40 11.79 4.84
CA GLU A 30 -19.58 11.04 3.60
C GLU A 30 -18.61 9.88 3.50
N ILE A 31 -19.08 8.76 2.95
CA ILE A 31 -18.20 7.63 2.62
C ILE A 31 -17.48 7.96 1.32
N ILE A 32 -16.15 8.00 1.35
CA ILE A 32 -15.31 8.39 0.22
C ILE A 32 -14.65 7.21 -0.49
N SER A 33 -14.49 6.09 0.20
CA SER A 33 -13.88 4.89 -0.37
C SER A 33 -14.24 3.68 0.48
N GLU A 34 -13.76 2.52 0.07
CA GLU A 34 -13.82 1.30 0.88
C GLU A 34 -12.48 0.57 0.80
N VAL A 35 -12.07 -0.04 1.90
CA VAL A 35 -10.80 -0.74 2.02
C VAL A 35 -11.04 -2.24 2.19
N LEU A 36 -10.21 -3.03 1.50
CA LEU A 36 -10.29 -4.49 1.58
C LEU A 36 -10.01 -4.99 3.00
N LEU A 37 -10.87 -5.89 3.47
CA LEU A 37 -10.60 -6.69 4.66
C LEU A 37 -9.94 -7.99 4.19
N SER A 38 -8.61 -8.03 4.17
CA SER A 38 -7.85 -9.18 3.70
C SER A 38 -8.08 -10.42 4.56
N ASN A 39 -8.14 -11.57 3.90
CA ASN A 39 -8.24 -12.86 4.57
C ASN A 39 -6.88 -13.58 4.57
N LEU A 40 -6.86 -14.82 5.05
CA LEU A 40 -5.62 -15.61 5.09
C LEU A 40 -5.03 -15.87 3.70
N ASN A 41 -5.87 -16.04 2.68
CA ASN A 41 -5.42 -16.24 1.30
C ASN A 41 -4.71 -14.98 0.77
N ASP A 42 -5.24 -13.79 1.08
CA ASP A 42 -4.61 -12.52 0.72
C ASP A 42 -3.26 -12.37 1.41
N TYR A 43 -3.20 -12.72 2.70
CA TYR A 43 -1.98 -12.69 3.49
C TYR A 43 -0.93 -13.65 2.93
N ASN A 44 -1.31 -14.87 2.61
CA ASN A 44 -0.39 -15.87 2.04
C ASN A 44 0.18 -15.42 0.70
N SER A 45 -0.64 -14.78 -0.15
CA SER A 45 -0.17 -14.22 -1.42
C SER A 45 0.89 -13.14 -1.20
N LEU A 46 0.69 -12.29 -0.21
CA LEU A 46 1.65 -11.25 0.15
C LEU A 46 2.98 -11.85 0.63
N VAL A 47 2.91 -12.83 1.52
CA VAL A 47 4.10 -13.48 2.08
C VAL A 47 4.88 -14.21 0.98
N ASP A 48 4.20 -14.95 0.11
CA ASP A 48 4.84 -15.66 -0.99
C ASP A 48 5.57 -14.69 -1.94
N SER A 49 4.94 -13.57 -2.27
CA SER A 49 5.55 -12.53 -3.10
C SER A 49 6.79 -11.93 -2.41
N SER A 50 6.70 -11.69 -1.11
CA SER A 50 7.81 -11.13 -0.32
C SER A 50 8.99 -12.10 -0.23
N GLU A 51 8.73 -13.39 -0.06
CA GLU A 51 9.78 -14.41 -0.05
C GLU A 51 10.53 -14.49 -1.38
N LYS A 52 9.81 -14.44 -2.50
CA LYS A 52 10.43 -14.43 -3.83
C LYS A 52 11.26 -13.17 -4.04
N ALA A 53 10.77 -12.03 -3.62
CA ALA A 53 11.51 -10.77 -3.72
C ALA A 53 12.77 -10.79 -2.86
N PHE A 54 12.72 -11.44 -1.71
CA PHE A 54 13.86 -11.52 -0.79
C PHE A 54 15.07 -12.22 -1.42
N GLU A 55 14.87 -13.20 -2.29
CA GLU A 55 15.96 -13.93 -2.94
C GLU A 55 16.94 -12.98 -3.65
N SER A 56 16.43 -12.06 -4.46
CA SER A 56 17.29 -11.09 -5.15
C SER A 56 17.65 -9.90 -4.28
N TRP A 57 16.72 -9.41 -3.46
CA TRP A 57 16.94 -8.26 -2.61
C TRP A 57 18.04 -8.51 -1.57
N SER A 58 18.09 -9.71 -0.99
CA SER A 58 19.10 -10.07 0.00
C SER A 58 20.52 -10.10 -0.55
N GLU A 59 20.67 -10.29 -1.86
CA GLU A 59 21.97 -10.32 -2.54
C GLU A 59 22.45 -8.93 -2.97
N ILE A 60 21.59 -7.94 -2.92
CA ILE A 60 21.96 -6.56 -3.25
C ILE A 60 22.81 -5.98 -2.12
N THR A 61 23.87 -5.25 -2.47
CA THR A 61 24.76 -4.64 -1.47
C THR A 61 24.01 -3.62 -0.60
N PRO A 62 24.44 -3.42 0.65
CA PRO A 62 23.82 -2.38 1.51
C PRO A 62 23.81 -1.00 0.88
N LEU A 63 24.86 -0.63 0.14
CA LEU A 63 24.92 0.66 -0.54
C LEU A 63 23.83 0.79 -1.62
N LYS A 64 23.63 -0.25 -2.42
CA LYS A 64 22.60 -0.24 -3.44
C LYS A 64 21.20 -0.21 -2.84
N ARG A 65 20.97 -0.97 -1.75
CA ARG A 65 19.70 -0.91 -1.02
C ARG A 65 19.42 0.48 -0.46
N ALA A 66 20.43 1.12 0.11
CA ALA A 66 20.32 2.48 0.63
C ALA A 66 19.93 3.47 -0.47
N ARG A 67 20.50 3.32 -1.66
CA ARG A 67 20.17 4.19 -2.81
C ARG A 67 18.70 4.03 -3.24
N ILE A 68 18.20 2.81 -3.25
CA ILE A 68 16.79 2.54 -3.60
C ILE A 68 15.86 3.18 -2.57
N ILE A 69 16.16 3.02 -1.28
CA ILE A 69 15.36 3.60 -0.20
C ILE A 69 15.44 5.13 -0.23
N SER A 70 16.61 5.70 -0.54
CA SER A 70 16.75 7.16 -0.70
C SER A 70 15.89 7.69 -1.84
N LYS A 71 15.80 6.94 -2.94
CA LYS A 71 14.93 7.32 -4.06
C LYS A 71 13.44 7.26 -3.66
N PHE A 72 13.06 6.26 -2.88
CA PHE A 72 11.72 6.16 -2.32
C PHE A 72 11.40 7.37 -1.45
N LYS A 73 12.32 7.77 -0.58
CA LYS A 73 12.19 8.97 0.26
C LYS A 73 11.98 10.22 -0.60
N GLU A 74 12.78 10.41 -1.65
CA GLU A 74 12.66 11.55 -2.55
C GLU A 74 11.27 11.59 -3.20
N ASN A 75 10.76 10.45 -3.63
CA ASN A 75 9.43 10.37 -4.25
C ASN A 75 8.32 10.73 -3.25
N ILE A 76 8.43 10.30 -2.00
CA ILE A 76 7.50 10.69 -0.95
C ILE A 76 7.55 12.20 -0.73
N GLU A 77 8.74 12.80 -0.64
CA GLU A 77 8.91 14.24 -0.45
C GLU A 77 8.28 15.05 -1.59
N LYS A 78 8.41 14.58 -2.81
CA LYS A 78 7.80 15.25 -3.97
C LYS A 78 6.28 15.23 -3.93
N ASP A 79 5.69 14.23 -3.31
CA ASP A 79 4.24 14.04 -3.23
C ASP A 79 3.68 14.34 -1.83
N LEU A 80 4.48 14.98 -0.98
CA LEU A 80 4.17 15.17 0.43
C LEU A 80 2.83 15.88 0.66
N ASP A 81 2.54 16.93 -0.10
CA ASP A 81 1.31 17.70 0.04
C ASP A 81 0.07 16.83 -0.25
N ASN A 82 0.13 16.00 -1.27
CA ASN A 82 -0.96 15.10 -1.61
C ASN A 82 -1.16 14.02 -0.53
N ILE A 83 -0.06 13.47 -0.03
CA ILE A 83 -0.11 12.45 1.04
C ILE A 83 -0.69 13.04 2.32
N ALA A 84 -0.25 14.24 2.69
CA ALA A 84 -0.77 14.94 3.87
C ALA A 84 -2.26 15.27 3.72
N LYS A 85 -2.69 15.66 2.52
CA LYS A 85 -4.09 15.93 2.23
C LYS A 85 -4.97 14.71 2.39
N LEU A 86 -4.51 13.55 1.90
CA LEU A 86 -5.23 12.28 2.06
C LEU A 86 -5.42 11.93 3.54
N ALA A 87 -4.36 12.06 4.34
CA ALA A 87 -4.44 11.82 5.77
C ALA A 87 -5.43 12.77 6.44
N SER A 88 -5.43 14.04 6.05
CA SER A 88 -6.32 15.05 6.59
C SER A 88 -7.80 14.78 6.26
N ILE A 89 -8.08 14.29 5.05
CA ILE A 89 -9.45 13.97 4.62
C ILE A 89 -10.04 12.82 5.45
N GLU A 90 -9.23 11.85 5.79
CA GLU A 90 -9.67 10.65 6.53
C GLU A 90 -9.66 10.85 8.06
N HIS A 91 -9.11 11.92 8.52
CA HIS A 91 -8.92 12.20 9.96
C HIS A 91 -9.67 13.47 10.36
#